data_b815b58936b5c4442a0e9441c023da11
#
_entry.id   b815b58936b5c4442a0e9441c023da11
#
_cell.length_a   1.000
_cell.length_b   1.000
_cell.length_c   1.000
_cell.angle_alpha   90.00
_cell.angle_beta   90.00
_cell.angle_gamma   90.00
#
_symmetry.space_group_name_H-M   'P 1'
#
loop_
_entity.id
_entity.type
_entity.pdbx_description
1 polymer ?
#
loop_
_entity_poly.entity_id
_entity_poly.type
_entity_poly.pdbx_seq_one_letter_code
_entity_poly.pdbx_strand_id
1 'polypeptide(L)'
;MRTLALLATIIVFSCADGSFSLSQNKIGTNDALLVDTIQYEANSWQYFLRHLPTKQGAVLNFRGEAISNQSKHAALIDYDIGNTDLQQCADALMRLRAEYLFGQKRFSEIGFHFTSGDFFSFNDYCAGSRPLVRGNKVSFVNTQTSEPTHKTLRKYLDIVYTYAGTISLAKELKVASSFDIGTIVITPGSPGHCFIITDKALNQKGEIFYKLVEGYTPAQSIYVLNNPYEPEINPWYRLKKGTIQTSSYTFTKYHLKKFE
;
A
#
# COMPACT_ATOMS: atom_id res chain seq x y z
N MET A 1 -77.58 16.04 18.87
CA MET A 1 -76.28 16.30 19.46
C MET A 1 -75.43 15.07 19.36
N ARG A 2 -74.53 14.98 18.38
CA ARG A 2 -73.57 13.89 18.22
C ARG A 2 -72.16 14.47 18.36
N THR A 3 -71.52 14.07 19.43
CA THR A 3 -70.14 14.46 19.77
C THR A 3 -69.19 13.64 18.90
N LEU A 4 -68.35 14.31 18.10
CA LEU A 4 -67.28 13.73 17.33
C LEU A 4 -66.01 13.67 18.21
N ALA A 5 -65.54 12.45 18.52
CA ALA A 5 -64.29 12.27 19.18
C ALA A 5 -63.16 12.21 18.14
N LEU A 6 -62.24 13.15 18.24
CA LEU A 6 -61.00 13.23 17.43
C LEU A 6 -59.96 12.25 18.03
N LEU A 7 -59.65 11.17 17.31
CA LEU A 7 -58.50 10.30 17.66
C LEU A 7 -57.21 10.96 17.11
N ALA A 8 -56.36 11.41 17.99
CA ALA A 8 -55.01 11.83 17.64
C ALA A 8 -54.10 10.59 17.56
N THR A 9 -53.65 10.25 16.37
CA THR A 9 -52.64 9.19 16.16
C THR A 9 -51.26 9.77 16.44
N ILE A 10 -50.66 9.32 17.52
CA ILE A 10 -49.27 9.62 17.86
C ILE A 10 -48.39 8.66 17.05
N ILE A 11 -47.67 9.19 16.07
CA ILE A 11 -46.61 8.47 15.35
C ILE A 11 -45.36 8.55 16.22
N VAL A 12 -45.02 7.42 16.85
CA VAL A 12 -43.73 7.25 17.54
C VAL A 12 -42.69 6.93 16.48
N PHE A 13 -41.79 7.87 16.22
CA PHE A 13 -40.58 7.60 15.48
C PHE A 13 -39.64 6.80 16.39
N SER A 14 -39.49 5.52 16.11
CA SER A 14 -38.44 4.69 16.69
C SER A 14 -37.12 5.05 16.01
N CYS A 15 -36.26 5.77 16.71
CA CYS A 15 -34.85 5.86 16.34
C CYS A 15 -34.24 4.48 16.50
N ALA A 16 -33.96 3.82 15.38
CA ALA A 16 -33.11 2.62 15.38
C ALA A 16 -31.69 3.07 15.73
N ASP A 17 -31.26 2.76 16.96
CA ASP A 17 -29.86 2.86 17.37
C ASP A 17 -29.05 1.90 16.51
N GLY A 18 -28.37 2.46 15.52
CA GLY A 18 -27.34 1.77 14.74
C GLY A 18 -26.14 1.54 15.64
N SER A 19 -26.16 0.46 16.42
CA SER A 19 -24.96 -0.02 17.11
C SER A 19 -23.94 -0.46 16.06
N PHE A 20 -23.01 0.41 15.78
CA PHE A 20 -21.82 0.11 14.97
C PHE A 20 -21.01 -0.94 15.75
N SER A 21 -21.09 -2.18 15.32
CA SER A 21 -20.27 -3.27 15.84
C SER A 21 -18.82 -3.03 15.41
N LEU A 22 -18.00 -2.58 16.37
CA LEU A 22 -16.55 -2.58 16.23
C LEU A 22 -16.09 -4.02 16.02
N SER A 23 -15.59 -4.33 14.84
CA SER A 23 -14.96 -5.61 14.54
C SER A 23 -13.68 -5.71 15.38
N GLN A 24 -13.79 -6.36 16.54
CA GLN A 24 -12.66 -6.70 17.39
C GLN A 24 -11.88 -7.84 16.71
N ASN A 25 -10.80 -7.52 16.00
CA ASN A 25 -9.82 -8.51 15.59
C ASN A 25 -9.12 -9.04 16.85
N LYS A 26 -9.59 -10.17 17.40
CA LYS A 26 -8.91 -10.89 18.47
C LYS A 26 -7.59 -11.44 17.95
N ILE A 27 -6.48 -10.80 18.32
CA ILE A 27 -5.15 -11.40 18.22
C ILE A 27 -5.00 -12.28 19.47
N GLY A 28 -4.81 -13.59 19.23
CA GLY A 28 -4.75 -14.58 20.30
C GLY A 28 -3.48 -14.48 21.13
N THR A 29 -3.43 -13.56 22.07
CA THR A 29 -2.47 -13.54 23.16
C THR A 29 -3.17 -13.14 24.45
N ASN A 30 -2.80 -13.77 25.55
CA ASN A 30 -3.44 -13.59 26.86
C ASN A 30 -3.41 -12.16 27.44
N ASP A 31 -2.80 -11.16 26.74
CA ASP A 31 -2.60 -9.80 27.26
C ASP A 31 -2.88 -8.65 26.28
N ALA A 32 -3.34 -8.87 25.05
CA ALA A 32 -3.37 -7.75 24.11
C ALA A 32 -4.56 -7.76 23.15
N LEU A 33 -5.66 -7.17 23.56
CA LEU A 33 -6.59 -6.53 22.61
C LEU A 33 -5.86 -5.35 21.99
N LEU A 34 -5.48 -5.46 20.73
CA LEU A 34 -5.04 -4.30 19.94
C LEU A 34 -6.28 -3.46 19.66
N VAL A 35 -6.33 -2.27 20.26
CA VAL A 35 -7.41 -1.32 20.05
C VAL A 35 -6.92 -0.29 19.04
N ASP A 36 -7.50 -0.28 17.87
CA ASP A 36 -7.31 0.82 16.93
C ASP A 36 -8.22 1.98 17.33
N THR A 37 -7.62 3.05 17.81
CA THR A 37 -8.35 4.27 18.23
C THR A 37 -8.28 5.40 17.20
N ILE A 38 -7.51 5.22 16.11
CA ILE A 38 -7.29 6.28 15.13
C ILE A 38 -8.26 6.09 13.97
N GLN A 39 -9.16 7.05 13.80
CA GLN A 39 -10.04 7.15 12.63
C GLN A 39 -9.32 7.96 11.54
N TYR A 40 -9.39 7.48 10.31
CA TYR A 40 -8.88 8.18 9.13
C TYR A 40 -10.05 8.53 8.22
N GLU A 41 -9.95 9.69 7.56
CA GLU A 41 -10.95 10.09 6.56
C GLU A 41 -11.01 9.07 5.43
N ALA A 42 -12.21 8.73 4.97
CA ALA A 42 -12.48 7.65 4.00
C ALA A 42 -11.70 7.78 2.68
N ASN A 43 -11.33 8.99 2.28
CA ASN A 43 -10.57 9.24 1.06
C ASN A 43 -9.07 9.49 1.30
N SER A 44 -8.59 9.31 2.54
CA SER A 44 -7.17 9.51 2.85
C SER A 44 -6.31 8.34 2.38
N TRP A 45 -5.03 8.64 2.18
CA TRP A 45 -4.02 7.62 1.86
C TRP A 45 -3.92 6.55 2.96
N GLN A 46 -4.00 6.98 4.23
CA GLN A 46 -3.97 6.09 5.39
C GLN A 46 -5.18 5.15 5.41
N TYR A 47 -6.38 5.67 5.13
CA TYR A 47 -7.58 4.86 5.02
C TYR A 47 -7.44 3.81 3.91
N PHE A 48 -6.99 4.20 2.72
CA PHE A 48 -6.74 3.29 1.60
C PHE A 48 -5.78 2.17 1.98
N LEU A 49 -4.63 2.50 2.59
CA LEU A 49 -3.64 1.50 2.99
C LEU A 49 -4.18 0.50 4.01
N ARG A 50 -4.95 0.97 4.98
CA ARG A 50 -5.57 0.12 6.01
C ARG A 50 -6.61 -0.83 5.43
N HIS A 51 -7.30 -0.42 4.36
CA HIS A 51 -8.38 -1.17 3.73
C HIS A 51 -7.96 -1.83 2.41
N LEU A 52 -6.65 -2.07 2.22
CA LEU A 52 -6.17 -2.83 1.08
C LEU A 52 -6.88 -4.20 1.02
N PRO A 53 -7.42 -4.58 -0.14
CA PRO A 53 -8.07 -5.87 -0.30
C PRO A 53 -7.05 -6.99 -0.07
N THR A 54 -7.37 -7.92 0.81
CA THR A 54 -6.51 -9.06 1.13
C THR A 54 -7.15 -10.38 0.76
N LYS A 55 -6.31 -11.38 0.43
CA LYS A 55 -6.74 -12.77 0.22
C LYS A 55 -5.75 -13.75 0.81
N GLN A 56 -6.20 -14.96 1.04
CA GLN A 56 -5.33 -16.08 1.38
C GLN A 56 -4.80 -16.75 0.10
N GLY A 57 -3.69 -17.46 0.21
CA GLY A 57 -3.10 -18.19 -0.90
C GLY A 57 -1.59 -18.22 -0.86
N ALA A 58 -0.97 -18.89 -1.82
CA ALA A 58 0.47 -18.89 -1.98
C ALA A 58 0.95 -17.60 -2.66
N VAL A 59 2.10 -17.10 -2.24
CA VAL A 59 2.83 -16.06 -2.99
C VAL A 59 3.29 -16.65 -4.31
N LEU A 60 2.81 -16.07 -5.41
CA LEU A 60 3.19 -16.47 -6.76
C LEU A 60 4.17 -15.47 -7.36
N ASN A 61 5.11 -15.94 -8.16
CA ASN A 61 5.96 -15.10 -8.98
C ASN A 61 5.21 -14.65 -10.26
N PHE A 62 5.84 -13.82 -11.08
CA PHE A 62 5.28 -13.29 -12.34
C PHE A 62 4.96 -14.37 -13.39
N ARG A 63 5.42 -15.62 -13.21
CA ARG A 63 5.07 -16.77 -14.07
C ARG A 63 3.87 -17.56 -13.54
N GLY A 64 3.30 -17.15 -12.39
CA GLY A 64 2.22 -17.89 -11.74
C GLY A 64 2.70 -19.10 -10.93
N GLU A 65 4.00 -19.22 -10.67
CA GLU A 65 4.59 -20.30 -9.88
C GLU A 65 4.72 -19.89 -8.41
N ALA A 66 4.46 -20.82 -7.50
CA ALA A 66 4.67 -20.57 -6.07
C ALA A 66 6.17 -20.38 -5.77
N ILE A 67 6.50 -19.32 -5.02
CA ILE A 67 7.87 -19.12 -4.54
C ILE A 67 8.24 -20.19 -3.51
N SER A 68 9.54 -20.49 -3.38
CA SER A 68 10.03 -21.55 -2.49
C SER A 68 9.77 -21.25 -1.00
N ASN A 69 9.89 -20.00 -0.56
CA ASN A 69 9.68 -19.63 0.82
C ASN A 69 8.32 -18.95 1.04
N GLN A 70 7.33 -19.71 1.43
CA GLN A 70 5.98 -19.23 1.73
C GLN A 70 5.82 -18.69 3.16
N SER A 71 6.80 -18.85 4.06
CA SER A 71 6.70 -18.41 5.46
C SER A 71 6.84 -16.91 5.67
N LYS A 72 7.17 -16.14 4.61
CA LYS A 72 7.38 -14.69 4.67
C LYS A 72 6.09 -13.89 4.82
N HIS A 73 4.94 -14.44 4.43
CA HIS A 73 3.68 -13.70 4.32
C HIS A 73 2.61 -14.22 5.28
N ALA A 74 1.76 -13.31 5.71
CA ALA A 74 0.55 -13.59 6.50
C ALA A 74 -0.73 -13.54 5.65
N ALA A 75 -0.76 -12.66 4.64
CA ALA A 75 -1.85 -12.52 3.68
C ALA A 75 -1.31 -11.89 2.40
N LEU A 76 -1.98 -12.12 1.28
CA LEU A 76 -1.69 -11.45 0.02
C LEU A 76 -2.52 -10.17 -0.09
N ILE A 77 -1.96 -9.14 -0.72
CA ILE A 77 -2.74 -8.01 -1.23
C ILE A 77 -3.36 -8.45 -2.56
N ASP A 78 -4.66 -8.28 -2.72
CA ASP A 78 -5.39 -8.76 -3.88
C ASP A 78 -5.24 -7.84 -5.10
N TYR A 79 -3.99 -7.68 -5.53
CA TYR A 79 -3.61 -7.05 -6.80
C TYR A 79 -2.83 -8.03 -7.66
N ASP A 80 -3.05 -7.97 -8.97
CA ASP A 80 -2.23 -8.70 -9.92
C ASP A 80 -0.81 -8.14 -10.01
N ILE A 81 0.16 -8.97 -10.31
CA ILE A 81 1.57 -8.60 -10.51
C ILE A 81 1.96 -8.51 -11.98
N GLY A 82 1.04 -8.84 -12.90
CA GLY A 82 1.36 -8.99 -14.31
C GLY A 82 2.08 -10.31 -14.60
N ASN A 83 2.63 -10.42 -15.82
CA ASN A 83 3.29 -11.61 -16.33
C ASN A 83 4.76 -11.39 -16.70
N THR A 84 5.36 -10.32 -16.25
CA THR A 84 6.76 -9.94 -16.48
C THR A 84 7.47 -9.67 -15.15
N ASP A 85 8.79 -9.87 -15.11
CA ASP A 85 9.60 -9.58 -13.92
C ASP A 85 9.85 -8.07 -13.75
N LEU A 86 8.77 -7.31 -13.51
CA LEU A 86 8.83 -5.85 -13.40
C LEU A 86 8.37 -5.35 -12.02
N GLN A 87 7.18 -5.76 -11.55
CA GLN A 87 6.64 -5.24 -10.28
C GLN A 87 7.37 -5.85 -9.06
N GLN A 88 8.55 -5.32 -8.74
CA GLN A 88 9.38 -5.76 -7.62
C GLN A 88 9.09 -4.93 -6.35
N CYS A 89 10.04 -4.80 -5.43
CA CYS A 89 9.79 -4.18 -4.10
C CYS A 89 9.37 -2.70 -4.17
N ALA A 90 10.13 -1.86 -4.86
CA ALA A 90 9.78 -0.43 -5.01
C ALA A 90 8.52 -0.24 -5.86
N ASP A 91 8.40 -1.06 -6.90
CA ASP A 91 7.31 -1.01 -7.88
C ASP A 91 5.96 -1.36 -7.26
N ALA A 92 5.97 -2.29 -6.29
CA ALA A 92 4.79 -2.60 -5.48
C ALA A 92 4.28 -1.36 -4.73
N LEU A 93 5.17 -0.55 -4.16
CA LEU A 93 4.78 0.67 -3.44
C LEU A 93 4.30 1.77 -4.40
N MET A 94 4.96 1.93 -5.55
CA MET A 94 4.50 2.80 -6.63
C MET A 94 3.13 2.38 -7.15
N ARG A 95 2.89 1.05 -7.27
CA ARG A 95 1.59 0.51 -7.64
C ARG A 95 0.51 0.92 -6.64
N LEU A 96 0.73 0.73 -5.35
CA LEU A 96 -0.24 1.10 -4.31
C LEU A 96 -0.58 2.59 -4.38
N ARG A 97 0.42 3.46 -4.56
CA ARG A 97 0.20 4.91 -4.69
C ARG A 97 -0.59 5.26 -5.94
N ALA A 98 -0.25 4.65 -7.06
CA ALA A 98 -0.93 4.88 -8.34
C ALA A 98 -2.39 4.41 -8.28
N GLU A 99 -2.69 3.25 -7.67
CA GLU A 99 -4.05 2.75 -7.49
C GLU A 99 -4.89 3.67 -6.62
N TYR A 100 -4.33 4.17 -5.52
CA TYR A 100 -5.00 5.15 -4.67
C TYR A 100 -5.39 6.42 -5.45
N LEU A 101 -4.45 7.01 -6.15
CA LEU A 101 -4.68 8.24 -6.92
C LEU A 101 -5.63 8.00 -8.09
N PHE A 102 -5.52 6.84 -8.74
CA PHE A 102 -6.42 6.46 -9.84
C PHE A 102 -7.86 6.28 -9.35
N GLY A 103 -8.05 5.61 -8.23
CA GLY A 103 -9.37 5.45 -7.60
C GLY A 103 -10.02 6.78 -7.23
N GLN A 104 -9.22 7.78 -6.86
CA GLN A 104 -9.65 9.15 -6.59
C GLN A 104 -9.81 10.01 -7.85
N LYS A 105 -9.56 9.48 -9.06
CA LYS A 105 -9.50 10.21 -10.34
C LYS A 105 -8.49 11.36 -10.36
N ARG A 106 -7.47 11.30 -9.52
CA ARG A 106 -6.38 12.28 -9.40
C ARG A 106 -5.25 11.93 -10.37
N PHE A 107 -5.58 11.77 -11.63
CA PHE A 107 -4.67 11.27 -12.68
C PHE A 107 -3.45 12.16 -12.89
N SER A 108 -3.59 13.48 -12.69
CA SER A 108 -2.49 14.45 -12.83
C SER A 108 -1.41 14.31 -11.75
N GLU A 109 -1.71 13.62 -10.65
CA GLU A 109 -0.77 13.41 -9.56
C GLU A 109 -0.06 12.05 -9.66
N ILE A 110 -0.45 11.22 -10.63
CA ILE A 110 0.25 9.95 -10.89
C ILE A 110 1.48 10.25 -11.73
N GLY A 111 2.65 10.12 -11.12
CA GLY A 111 3.93 10.31 -11.79
C GLY A 111 5.09 9.84 -10.93
N PHE A 112 6.16 9.38 -11.58
CA PHE A 112 7.35 8.85 -10.90
C PHE A 112 8.61 9.23 -11.66
N HIS A 113 9.72 9.37 -10.91
CA HIS A 113 11.02 9.59 -11.50
C HIS A 113 11.71 8.28 -11.85
N PHE A 114 12.28 8.24 -13.03
CA PHE A 114 13.24 7.20 -13.40
C PHE A 114 14.55 7.34 -12.61
N THR A 115 15.36 6.31 -12.57
CA THR A 115 16.67 6.35 -11.91
C THR A 115 17.60 7.41 -12.53
N SER A 116 17.39 7.75 -13.79
CA SER A 116 18.07 8.88 -14.48
C SER A 116 17.73 10.25 -13.90
N GLY A 117 16.60 10.40 -13.22
CA GLY A 117 16.07 11.65 -12.68
C GLY A 117 14.95 12.26 -13.53
N ASP A 118 14.67 11.70 -14.70
CA ASP A 118 13.59 12.19 -15.55
C ASP A 118 12.22 11.81 -14.94
N PHE A 119 11.30 12.76 -14.90
CA PHE A 119 9.94 12.58 -14.43
C PHE A 119 9.03 12.11 -15.57
N PHE A 120 8.19 11.11 -15.30
CA PHE A 120 7.22 10.61 -16.27
C PHE A 120 5.86 10.51 -15.62
N SER A 121 4.88 11.29 -16.12
CA SER A 121 3.52 11.32 -15.59
C SER A 121 2.58 10.40 -16.36
N PHE A 122 1.50 9.96 -15.69
CA PHE A 122 0.43 9.20 -16.34
C PHE A 122 -0.31 10.06 -17.38
N ASN A 123 -0.46 11.37 -17.13
CA ASN A 123 -1.07 12.28 -18.09
C ASN A 123 -0.23 12.39 -19.37
N ASP A 124 1.10 12.49 -19.27
CA ASP A 124 1.99 12.50 -20.44
C ASP A 124 1.88 11.19 -21.22
N TYR A 125 1.81 10.05 -20.50
CA TYR A 125 1.57 8.75 -21.12
C TYR A 125 0.25 8.75 -21.91
N CYS A 126 -0.85 9.21 -21.31
CA CYS A 126 -2.15 9.30 -21.96
C CYS A 126 -2.14 10.27 -23.16
N ALA A 127 -1.39 11.37 -23.07
CA ALA A 127 -1.19 12.31 -24.16
C ALA A 127 -0.30 11.74 -25.30
N GLY A 128 0.21 10.51 -25.18
CA GLY A 128 0.99 9.85 -26.22
C GLY A 128 2.49 9.90 -26.01
N SER A 129 3.00 10.51 -24.94
CA SER A 129 4.44 10.54 -24.63
C SER A 129 4.95 9.15 -24.28
N ARG A 130 6.10 8.77 -24.83
CA ARG A 130 6.78 7.51 -24.53
C ARG A 130 8.28 7.75 -24.34
N PRO A 131 8.91 7.18 -23.30
CA PRO A 131 10.34 7.34 -23.11
C PRO A 131 11.12 6.53 -24.16
N LEU A 132 12.15 7.19 -24.69
CA LEU A 132 13.19 6.59 -25.52
C LEU A 132 14.50 6.68 -24.73
N VAL A 133 14.95 5.55 -24.22
CA VAL A 133 16.15 5.46 -23.38
C VAL A 133 17.34 4.99 -24.20
N ARG A 134 18.44 5.75 -24.16
CA ARG A 134 19.73 5.42 -24.78
C ARG A 134 20.85 5.59 -23.75
N GLY A 135 21.30 4.46 -23.17
CA GLY A 135 22.19 4.49 -22.03
C GLY A 135 21.52 5.20 -20.83
N ASN A 136 22.15 6.23 -20.30
CA ASN A 136 21.61 7.03 -19.18
C ASN A 136 20.79 8.26 -19.63
N LYS A 137 20.55 8.43 -20.93
CA LYS A 137 19.81 9.57 -21.46
C LYS A 137 18.37 9.13 -21.79
N VAL A 138 17.42 9.89 -21.28
CA VAL A 138 15.99 9.75 -21.59
C VAL A 138 15.56 10.91 -22.47
N SER A 139 14.82 10.61 -23.51
CA SER A 139 14.06 11.57 -24.31
C SER A 139 12.65 11.04 -24.48
N PHE A 140 11.72 11.91 -24.84
CA PHE A 140 10.33 11.51 -25.03
C PHE A 140 9.94 11.72 -26.48
N VAL A 141 9.20 10.74 -27.02
CA VAL A 141 8.63 10.77 -28.37
C VAL A 141 7.12 10.70 -28.27
N ASN A 142 6.42 11.36 -29.19
CA ASN A 142 4.98 11.33 -29.25
C ASN A 142 4.51 10.11 -30.09
N THR A 143 3.54 9.41 -29.54
CA THR A 143 2.84 8.28 -30.14
C THR A 143 1.32 8.51 -30.07
N GLN A 144 0.54 7.46 -30.29
CA GLN A 144 -0.92 7.54 -30.17
C GLN A 144 -1.33 7.81 -28.72
N THR A 145 -2.32 8.69 -28.55
CA THR A 145 -2.97 8.97 -27.26
C THR A 145 -3.76 7.76 -26.74
N SER A 146 -4.04 7.74 -25.46
CA SER A 146 -4.78 6.66 -24.80
C SER A 146 -5.74 7.23 -23.76
N GLU A 147 -6.92 6.65 -23.63
CA GLU A 147 -7.84 6.98 -22.56
C GLU A 147 -7.29 6.57 -21.18
N PRO A 148 -7.58 7.33 -20.11
CA PRO A 148 -7.09 7.03 -18.75
C PRO A 148 -7.92 5.89 -18.11
N THR A 149 -7.74 4.69 -18.63
CA THR A 149 -8.34 3.44 -18.11
C THR A 149 -7.37 2.72 -17.17
N HIS A 150 -7.87 1.80 -16.35
CA HIS A 150 -7.01 0.96 -15.50
C HIS A 150 -6.02 0.14 -16.34
N LYS A 151 -6.45 -0.37 -17.50
CA LYS A 151 -5.55 -1.05 -18.45
C LYS A 151 -4.42 -0.14 -18.94
N THR A 152 -4.72 1.14 -19.17
CA THR A 152 -3.73 2.15 -19.57
C THR A 152 -2.78 2.45 -18.43
N LEU A 153 -3.29 2.56 -17.18
CA LEU A 153 -2.47 2.72 -15.99
C LEU A 153 -1.46 1.56 -15.83
N ARG A 154 -1.90 0.31 -16.02
CA ARG A 154 -1.00 -0.85 -15.94
C ARG A 154 0.14 -0.77 -16.94
N LYS A 155 -0.15 -0.42 -18.19
CA LYS A 155 0.88 -0.25 -19.24
C LYS A 155 1.85 0.89 -18.93
N TYR A 156 1.35 2.00 -18.37
CA TYR A 156 2.19 3.10 -17.90
C TYR A 156 3.13 2.63 -16.78
N LEU A 157 2.61 1.90 -15.80
CA LEU A 157 3.38 1.40 -14.67
C LEU A 157 4.45 0.40 -15.10
N ASP A 158 4.21 -0.45 -16.09
CA ASP A 158 5.22 -1.35 -16.63
C ASP A 158 6.44 -0.60 -17.20
N ILE A 159 6.21 0.58 -17.79
CA ILE A 159 7.30 1.47 -18.24
C ILE A 159 8.02 2.06 -17.02
N VAL A 160 7.29 2.55 -16.02
CA VAL A 160 7.89 3.09 -14.79
C VAL A 160 8.78 2.03 -14.13
N TYR A 161 8.29 0.82 -13.94
CA TYR A 161 9.02 -0.29 -13.32
C TYR A 161 10.31 -0.68 -14.07
N THR A 162 10.33 -0.47 -15.39
CA THR A 162 11.52 -0.72 -16.20
C THR A 162 12.66 0.24 -15.87
N TYR A 163 12.37 1.48 -15.47
CA TYR A 163 13.36 2.54 -15.34
C TYR A 163 13.48 3.16 -13.95
N ALA A 164 12.52 2.89 -13.07
CA ALA A 164 12.54 3.33 -11.67
C ALA A 164 13.02 2.19 -10.74
N GLY A 165 13.13 2.49 -9.45
CA GLY A 165 13.51 1.50 -8.42
C GLY A 165 13.72 2.17 -7.08
N THR A 166 14.34 1.46 -6.12
CA THR A 166 14.57 1.99 -4.77
C THR A 166 15.39 3.28 -4.75
N ILE A 167 16.31 3.47 -5.71
CA ILE A 167 17.16 4.68 -5.78
C ILE A 167 16.33 5.91 -6.15
N SER A 168 15.53 5.83 -7.22
CA SER A 168 14.67 6.93 -7.65
C SER A 168 13.58 7.21 -6.63
N LEU A 169 12.93 6.17 -6.14
CA LEU A 169 11.87 6.28 -5.13
C LEU A 169 12.38 6.96 -3.85
N ALA A 170 13.56 6.57 -3.33
CA ALA A 170 14.14 7.21 -2.14
C ALA A 170 14.46 8.69 -2.32
N LYS A 171 14.82 9.12 -3.54
CA LYS A 171 15.08 10.53 -3.88
C LYS A 171 13.79 11.35 -3.97
N GLU A 172 12.75 10.77 -4.57
CA GLU A 172 11.46 11.40 -4.82
C GLU A 172 10.65 11.63 -3.54
N LEU A 173 10.63 10.64 -2.66
CA LEU A 173 9.82 10.64 -1.45
C LEU A 173 10.27 11.69 -0.43
N LYS A 174 9.31 12.31 0.28
CA LYS A 174 9.58 13.20 1.41
C LYS A 174 10.11 12.42 2.62
N VAL A 175 10.89 13.09 3.45
CA VAL A 175 11.38 12.51 4.72
C VAL A 175 10.21 12.34 5.68
N ALA A 176 10.10 11.16 6.31
CA ALA A 176 9.21 10.93 7.44
C ALA A 176 10.00 11.01 8.76
N SER A 177 9.41 11.61 9.79
CA SER A 177 10.05 11.79 11.12
C SER A 177 9.86 10.61 12.05
N SER A 178 8.82 9.81 11.81
CA SER A 178 8.39 8.69 12.66
C SER A 178 7.81 7.55 11.83
N PHE A 179 7.64 6.39 12.47
CA PHE A 179 6.83 5.32 11.93
C PHE A 179 5.35 5.69 12.05
N ASP A 180 4.63 5.62 10.94
CA ASP A 180 3.19 5.80 10.89
C ASP A 180 2.63 5.15 9.61
N ILE A 181 1.30 5.04 9.47
CA ILE A 181 0.69 4.52 8.23
C ILE A 181 1.12 5.41 7.04
N GLY A 182 1.60 4.76 5.99
CA GLY A 182 2.17 5.42 4.81
C GLY A 182 3.68 5.70 4.90
N THR A 183 4.31 5.47 6.07
CA THR A 183 5.78 5.51 6.15
C THR A 183 6.37 4.33 5.41
N ILE A 184 7.34 4.64 4.57
CA ILE A 184 8.16 3.68 3.81
C ILE A 184 9.52 3.60 4.48
N VAL A 185 9.93 2.39 4.82
CA VAL A 185 11.32 2.08 5.18
C VAL A 185 12.02 1.62 3.93
N ILE A 186 13.08 2.34 3.51
CA ILE A 186 13.74 2.09 2.25
C ILE A 186 15.26 2.13 2.39
N THR A 187 15.91 1.06 1.91
CA THR A 187 17.35 0.99 1.64
C THR A 187 17.54 1.15 0.13
N PRO A 188 17.96 2.34 -0.34
CA PRO A 188 18.22 2.53 -1.77
C PRO A 188 19.47 1.78 -2.20
N GLY A 189 19.43 1.14 -3.37
CA GLY A 189 20.60 0.42 -3.89
C GLY A 189 20.26 -0.60 -4.95
N SER A 190 21.31 -1.35 -5.34
CA SER A 190 21.21 -2.55 -6.17
C SER A 190 22.20 -3.59 -5.60
N PRO A 191 21.74 -4.49 -4.74
CA PRO A 191 20.36 -4.66 -4.30
C PRO A 191 19.91 -3.56 -3.32
N GLY A 192 18.64 -3.18 -3.42
CA GLY A 192 17.93 -2.33 -2.48
C GLY A 192 16.65 -3.02 -2.04
N HIS A 193 15.99 -2.52 -0.98
CA HIS A 193 14.71 -3.07 -0.55
C HIS A 193 13.86 -2.04 0.18
N CYS A 194 12.53 -2.24 0.23
CA CYS A 194 11.61 -1.38 0.94
C CYS A 194 10.32 -2.11 1.32
N PHE A 195 9.68 -1.60 2.38
CA PHE A 195 8.30 -1.91 2.73
C PHE A 195 7.55 -0.63 3.09
N ILE A 196 6.23 -0.72 3.14
CA ILE A 196 5.35 0.36 3.60
C ILE A 196 4.55 -0.10 4.82
N ILE A 197 4.33 0.81 5.78
CA ILE A 197 3.43 0.60 6.91
C ILE A 197 2.01 0.83 6.43
N THR A 198 1.15 -0.18 6.55
CA THR A 198 -0.23 -0.12 6.07
C THR A 198 -1.25 -0.04 7.20
N ASP A 199 -0.86 -0.41 8.40
CA ASP A 199 -1.76 -0.36 9.55
C ASP A 199 -0.98 -0.11 10.85
N LYS A 200 -1.68 0.42 11.87
CA LYS A 200 -1.12 0.76 13.18
C LYS A 200 -2.17 0.49 14.24
N ALA A 201 -1.77 -0.16 15.30
CA ALA A 201 -2.61 -0.46 16.44
C ALA A 201 -1.89 -0.21 17.76
N LEU A 202 -2.67 -0.02 18.82
CA LEU A 202 -2.17 0.11 20.19
C LEU A 202 -2.73 -1.01 21.06
N ASN A 203 -1.94 -1.47 22.01
CA ASN A 203 -2.45 -2.31 23.08
C ASN A 203 -2.89 -1.45 24.30
N GLN A 204 -3.42 -2.10 25.32
CA GLN A 204 -3.88 -1.44 26.54
C GLN A 204 -2.75 -0.72 27.32
N LYS A 205 -1.48 -1.09 27.06
CA LYS A 205 -0.30 -0.45 27.68
C LYS A 205 0.21 0.74 26.88
N GLY A 206 -0.44 1.08 25.74
CA GLY A 206 -0.02 2.15 24.84
C GLY A 206 1.16 1.79 23.94
N GLU A 207 1.55 0.50 23.85
CA GLU A 207 2.56 0.05 22.92
C GLU A 207 1.99 0.05 21.51
N ILE A 208 2.81 0.49 20.53
CA ILE A 208 2.39 0.65 19.14
C ILE A 208 2.91 -0.52 18.30
N PHE A 209 2.05 -1.03 17.46
CA PHE A 209 2.30 -2.14 16.54
C PHE A 209 1.95 -1.72 15.11
N TYR A 210 2.64 -2.31 14.14
CA TYR A 210 2.52 -1.94 12.74
C TYR A 210 2.37 -3.17 11.86
N LYS A 211 1.50 -3.11 10.83
CA LYS A 211 1.49 -4.06 9.73
C LYS A 211 2.33 -3.55 8.58
N LEU A 212 3.13 -4.42 8.02
CA LEU A 212 4.10 -4.13 6.98
C LEU A 212 3.69 -4.84 5.69
N VAL A 213 3.79 -4.12 4.56
CA VAL A 213 3.49 -4.67 3.23
C VAL A 213 4.67 -4.43 2.30
N GLU A 214 5.00 -5.43 1.50
CA GLU A 214 6.05 -5.36 0.50
C GLU A 214 5.72 -6.14 -0.78
N GLY A 215 6.42 -5.84 -1.86
CA GLY A 215 6.73 -6.74 -2.95
C GLY A 215 8.17 -7.23 -2.83
N TYR A 216 8.60 -8.13 -3.72
CA TYR A 216 9.95 -8.70 -3.65
C TYR A 216 10.54 -8.96 -5.04
N THR A 217 11.83 -9.29 -5.09
CA THR A 217 12.57 -9.66 -6.31
C THR A 217 12.83 -11.16 -6.32
N PRO A 218 12.54 -11.88 -7.41
CA PRO A 218 11.84 -11.44 -8.62
C PRO A 218 10.40 -11.00 -8.34
N ALA A 219 9.75 -10.34 -9.33
CA ALA A 219 8.39 -9.86 -9.23
C ALA A 219 7.44 -10.96 -8.77
N GLN A 220 6.70 -10.68 -7.70
CA GLN A 220 5.80 -11.64 -7.04
C GLN A 220 4.63 -10.92 -6.37
N SER A 221 3.67 -11.67 -5.87
CA SER A 221 2.52 -11.14 -5.14
C SER A 221 2.96 -10.12 -4.10
N ILE A 222 2.22 -9.01 -3.97
CA ILE A 222 2.38 -8.08 -2.84
C ILE A 222 1.76 -8.75 -1.61
N TYR A 223 2.40 -8.65 -0.45
CA TYR A 223 1.93 -9.35 0.74
C TYR A 223 2.17 -8.59 2.04
N VAL A 224 1.34 -8.91 3.02
CA VAL A 224 1.55 -8.54 4.43
C VAL A 224 2.65 -9.44 4.98
N LEU A 225 3.66 -8.84 5.58
CA LEU A 225 4.78 -9.57 6.19
C LEU A 225 4.33 -10.38 7.40
N ASN A 226 4.80 -11.61 7.47
CA ASN A 226 4.76 -12.44 8.67
C ASN A 226 5.80 -11.94 9.68
N ASN A 227 5.53 -12.03 10.99
CA ASN A 227 6.52 -11.73 12.03
C ASN A 227 6.98 -13.02 12.73
N PRO A 228 8.04 -13.67 12.26
CA PRO A 228 8.54 -14.90 12.87
C PRO A 228 9.32 -14.67 14.18
N TYR A 229 9.67 -13.42 14.49
CA TYR A 229 10.47 -13.05 15.66
C TYR A 229 9.64 -12.82 16.92
N GLU A 230 8.36 -12.46 16.73
CA GLU A 230 7.38 -12.26 17.78
C GLU A 230 6.06 -12.93 17.35
N PRO A 231 5.98 -14.28 17.38
CA PRO A 231 4.82 -15.02 16.86
C PRO A 231 3.51 -14.67 17.55
N GLU A 232 3.60 -14.25 18.81
CA GLU A 232 2.44 -13.88 19.64
C GLU A 232 1.71 -12.63 19.14
N ILE A 233 2.39 -11.77 18.39
CA ILE A 233 1.78 -10.55 17.80
C ILE A 233 1.70 -10.63 16.26
N ASN A 234 2.10 -11.76 15.66
CA ASN A 234 2.07 -11.92 14.21
C ASN A 234 0.67 -11.59 13.63
N PRO A 235 0.53 -10.83 12.53
CA PRO A 235 1.57 -10.26 11.65
C PRO A 235 2.03 -8.84 12.03
N TRP A 236 1.88 -8.44 13.28
CA TRP A 236 2.26 -7.13 13.75
C TRP A 236 3.72 -7.06 14.14
N TYR A 237 4.33 -5.89 13.99
CA TYR A 237 5.72 -5.60 14.32
C TYR A 237 5.84 -4.45 15.33
N ARG A 238 6.76 -4.58 16.29
CA ARG A 238 7.24 -3.45 17.10
C ARG A 238 8.40 -2.78 16.38
N LEU A 239 8.18 -1.60 15.79
CA LEU A 239 9.25 -0.88 15.10
C LEU A 239 9.95 0.09 16.06
N LYS A 240 11.27 0.03 16.07
CA LYS A 240 12.15 0.97 16.79
C LYS A 240 13.25 1.44 15.84
N LYS A 241 13.80 2.66 16.09
CA LYS A 241 14.99 3.11 15.36
C LYS A 241 16.17 2.16 15.63
N GLY A 242 16.98 1.94 14.63
CA GLY A 242 18.07 0.96 14.64
C GLY A 242 17.85 -0.14 13.61
N THR A 243 18.37 -1.31 13.82
CA THR A 243 18.16 -2.44 12.89
C THR A 243 16.69 -2.88 12.93
N ILE A 244 16.06 -2.98 11.75
CA ILE A 244 14.73 -3.54 11.58
C ILE A 244 14.88 -4.87 10.86
N GLN A 245 14.43 -5.94 11.50
CA GLN A 245 14.44 -7.29 10.95
C GLN A 245 13.01 -7.71 10.60
N THR A 246 12.81 -8.11 9.35
CA THR A 246 11.53 -8.64 8.85
C THR A 246 11.72 -10.09 8.38
N SER A 247 10.64 -10.78 8.06
CA SER A 247 10.70 -12.15 7.52
C SER A 247 11.46 -12.27 6.19
N SER A 248 11.71 -11.15 5.51
CA SER A 248 12.29 -11.12 4.17
C SER A 248 13.64 -10.43 4.09
N TYR A 249 13.90 -9.42 4.95
CA TYR A 249 15.06 -8.54 4.83
C TYR A 249 15.45 -7.93 6.18
N THR A 250 16.74 -7.57 6.32
CA THR A 250 17.26 -6.85 7.49
C THR A 250 17.73 -5.45 7.08
N PHE A 251 17.03 -4.44 7.60
CA PHE A 251 17.33 -3.02 7.35
C PHE A 251 18.30 -2.51 8.41
N THR A 252 19.58 -2.39 8.05
CA THR A 252 20.63 -1.84 8.94
C THR A 252 20.89 -0.35 8.66
N LYS A 253 20.81 0.04 7.37
CA LYS A 253 20.91 1.43 6.90
C LYS A 253 19.73 1.71 6.00
N TYR A 254 18.84 2.60 6.44
CA TYR A 254 17.60 2.91 5.71
C TYR A 254 17.18 4.37 5.92
N HIS A 255 16.25 4.80 5.11
CA HIS A 255 15.57 6.08 5.26
C HIS A 255 14.10 5.84 5.61
N LEU A 256 13.54 6.74 6.44
CA LEU A 256 12.09 6.84 6.62
C LEU A 256 11.58 7.87 5.61
N LYS A 257 10.69 7.44 4.76
CA LYS A 257 10.15 8.22 3.66
C LYS A 257 8.63 8.11 3.61
N LYS A 258 7.97 9.01 2.87
CA LYS A 258 6.53 8.94 2.60
C LYS A 258 6.21 9.63 1.28
N PHE A 259 5.13 9.21 0.65
CA PHE A 259 4.50 9.99 -0.42
C PHE A 259 3.93 11.30 0.14
N GLU A 260 3.85 12.29 -0.71
CA GLU A 260 3.26 13.59 -0.40
C GLU A 260 1.74 13.54 -0.31
#